data_a6a86a85cfad6da7e087e8e02638be9c
#
_entry.id   a6a86a85cfad6da7e087e8e02638be9c
#
_cell.length_a   1.000
_cell.length_b   1.000
_cell.length_c   1.000
_cell.angle_alpha   90.00
_cell.angle_beta   90.00
_cell.angle_gamma   90.00
#
_symmetry.space_group_name_H-M   'P 1'
#
loop_
_entity.id
_entity.type
_entity.pdbx_description
1 polymer ?
#
loop_
_entity_poly.entity_id
_entity_poly.type
_entity_poly.pdbx_seq_one_letter_code
_entity_poly.pdbx_strand_id
1 'polypeptide(L)'
;KFIATGDEFKALVSRAGQRNDAEKLLIMANSLIGTPYSYGSNGPNSFDCSSFIQYTYKNALGITLPRVSKDQARAGETVSKNDLKSGDIVAFNTFGKPGSITHVGIYLSDGDFIHASSSGDGVSIDSLSQGYYSNRYITASRILK
;
A
#
# COMPACT_ATOMS: atom_id res chain seq x y z
N LYS A 1 3.68 -11.90 -10.21
CA LYS A 1 3.54 -11.15 -8.97
C LYS A 1 4.75 -10.26 -8.77
N PHE A 2 4.52 -9.01 -8.47
CA PHE A 2 5.52 -7.98 -8.63
C PHE A 2 6.80 -8.20 -7.83
N ILE A 3 6.72 -8.38 -6.53
CA ILE A 3 7.89 -8.49 -5.68
C ILE A 3 7.89 -9.76 -4.85
N ALA A 4 7.25 -10.80 -5.37
CA ALA A 4 7.13 -12.05 -4.63
C ALA A 4 8.43 -12.85 -4.60
N THR A 5 9.35 -12.59 -5.52
CA THR A 5 10.58 -13.36 -5.64
C THR A 5 11.83 -12.50 -5.40
N GLY A 6 12.92 -13.13 -4.99
CA GLY A 6 14.19 -12.45 -4.84
C GLY A 6 14.75 -11.95 -6.16
N ASP A 7 14.47 -12.66 -7.25
CA ASP A 7 14.97 -12.28 -8.57
C ASP A 7 14.30 -11.01 -9.07
N GLU A 8 13.00 -10.88 -8.89
CA GLU A 8 12.27 -9.66 -9.26
C GLU A 8 12.78 -8.46 -8.47
N PHE A 9 12.99 -8.63 -7.17
CA PHE A 9 13.51 -7.56 -6.33
C PHE A 9 14.92 -7.14 -6.75
N LYS A 10 15.79 -8.11 -7.04
CA LYS A 10 17.15 -7.82 -7.52
C LYS A 10 17.13 -7.05 -8.84
N ALA A 11 16.21 -7.41 -9.74
CA ALA A 11 16.09 -6.71 -11.01
C ALA A 11 15.73 -5.24 -10.80
N LEU A 12 14.84 -4.93 -9.85
CA LEU A 12 14.49 -3.57 -9.51
C LEU A 12 15.68 -2.81 -8.94
N VAL A 13 16.42 -3.43 -8.04
CA VAL A 13 17.60 -2.80 -7.42
C VAL A 13 18.66 -2.51 -8.45
N SER A 14 18.91 -3.42 -9.39
CA SER A 14 19.94 -3.23 -10.41
C SER A 14 19.60 -2.12 -11.40
N ARG A 15 18.34 -1.70 -11.47
CA ARG A 15 17.88 -0.58 -12.30
C ARG A 15 17.82 0.74 -11.54
N ALA A 16 18.59 0.86 -10.46
CA ALA A 16 18.51 1.99 -9.52
C ALA A 16 18.54 3.36 -10.21
N GLY A 17 19.38 3.55 -11.22
CA GLY A 17 19.50 4.82 -11.91
C GLY A 17 18.39 5.11 -12.91
N GLN A 18 17.51 4.15 -13.16
CA GLN A 18 16.47 4.25 -14.19
C GLN A 18 15.05 4.10 -13.63
N ARG A 19 14.91 3.76 -12.36
CA ARG A 19 13.60 3.46 -11.81
C ARG A 19 12.79 4.74 -11.59
N ASN A 20 11.50 4.62 -11.87
CA ASN A 20 10.55 5.70 -11.65
C ASN A 20 10.07 5.71 -10.19
N ASP A 21 9.17 6.64 -9.87
CA ASP A 21 8.68 6.81 -8.51
C ASP A 21 7.92 5.60 -8.00
N ALA A 22 7.13 4.95 -8.85
CA ALA A 22 6.40 3.75 -8.44
C ALA A 22 7.37 2.64 -8.04
N GLU A 23 8.43 2.43 -8.81
CA GLU A 23 9.44 1.42 -8.48
C GLU A 23 10.13 1.73 -7.14
N LYS A 24 10.50 2.98 -6.92
CA LYS A 24 11.12 3.40 -5.64
C LYS A 24 10.19 3.10 -4.47
N LEU A 25 8.91 3.44 -4.63
CA LEU A 25 7.91 3.22 -3.60
C LEU A 25 7.75 1.74 -3.28
N LEU A 26 7.65 0.90 -4.31
CA LEU A 26 7.42 -0.52 -4.13
C LEU A 26 8.65 -1.24 -3.56
N ILE A 27 9.86 -0.79 -3.89
CA ILE A 27 11.08 -1.32 -3.28
C ILE A 27 11.07 -1.05 -1.78
N MET A 28 10.73 0.17 -1.38
CA MET A 28 10.63 0.53 0.04
C MET A 28 9.57 -0.33 0.74
N ALA A 29 8.37 -0.41 0.15
CA ALA A 29 7.28 -1.20 0.72
C ALA A 29 7.68 -2.66 0.90
N ASN A 30 8.32 -3.25 -0.11
CA ASN A 30 8.77 -4.63 -0.05
C ASN A 30 9.79 -4.86 1.07
N SER A 31 10.66 -3.89 1.31
CA SER A 31 11.68 -4.00 2.35
C SER A 31 11.08 -4.06 3.75
N LEU A 32 9.83 -3.66 3.90
CA LEU A 32 9.12 -3.62 5.18
C LEU A 32 8.24 -4.85 5.44
N ILE A 33 8.16 -5.78 4.49
CA ILE A 33 7.37 -7.02 4.67
C ILE A 33 7.81 -7.73 5.94
N GLY A 34 6.82 -8.14 6.75
CA GLY A 34 7.07 -8.82 8.02
C GLY A 34 7.12 -7.90 9.22
N THR A 35 7.16 -6.58 9.01
CA THR A 35 7.11 -5.63 10.14
C THR A 35 5.76 -5.77 10.86
N PRO A 36 5.76 -5.90 12.20
CA PRO A 36 4.52 -6.14 12.95
C PRO A 36 3.50 -5.03 12.84
N TYR A 37 2.23 -5.38 12.97
CA TYR A 37 1.13 -4.43 13.11
C TYR A 37 0.97 -4.03 14.58
N SER A 38 0.76 -2.73 14.82
CA SER A 38 0.38 -2.23 16.14
C SER A 38 -0.45 -0.97 15.96
N TYR A 39 -1.66 -0.97 16.51
CA TYR A 39 -2.57 0.17 16.37
C TYR A 39 -1.92 1.46 16.89
N GLY A 40 -1.99 2.51 16.07
CA GLY A 40 -1.43 3.81 16.41
C GLY A 40 0.08 3.93 16.26
N SER A 41 0.77 2.87 15.89
CA SER A 41 2.23 2.88 15.73
C SER A 41 2.62 3.59 14.43
N ASN A 42 3.76 4.30 14.46
CA ASN A 42 4.23 5.11 13.34
C ASN A 42 5.48 4.55 12.65
N GLY A 43 5.93 3.36 13.04
CA GLY A 43 7.15 2.78 12.48
C GLY A 43 8.41 3.32 13.14
N PRO A 44 9.57 2.81 12.76
CA PRO A 44 9.81 1.75 11.78
C PRO A 44 9.64 0.33 12.32
N ASN A 45 9.48 0.15 13.63
CA ASN A 45 9.46 -1.19 14.24
C ASN A 45 8.09 -1.86 14.20
N SER A 46 7.04 -1.09 14.01
CA SER A 46 5.68 -1.58 13.80
C SER A 46 4.86 -0.48 13.14
N PHE A 47 3.76 -0.86 12.49
CA PHE A 47 2.88 0.06 11.76
C PHE A 47 1.42 -0.27 12.00
N ASP A 48 0.56 0.77 11.92
CA ASP A 48 -0.83 0.51 11.55
C ASP A 48 -0.98 0.70 10.04
N CYS A 49 -2.19 0.58 9.49
CA CYS A 49 -2.37 0.59 8.04
C CYS A 49 -1.98 1.92 7.41
N SER A 50 -2.37 3.03 8.01
CA SER A 50 -2.12 4.35 7.44
C SER A 50 -0.70 4.84 7.71
N SER A 51 -0.08 4.46 8.83
CA SER A 51 1.29 4.84 9.10
C SER A 51 2.27 4.12 8.18
N PHE A 52 1.96 2.88 7.80
CA PHE A 52 2.77 2.16 6.81
C PHE A 52 2.81 2.93 5.49
N ILE A 53 1.67 3.40 5.01
CA ILE A 53 1.59 4.18 3.78
C ILE A 53 2.33 5.50 3.92
N GLN A 54 2.09 6.22 5.03
CA GLN A 54 2.75 7.49 5.27
C GLN A 54 4.27 7.34 5.31
N TYR A 55 4.76 6.36 6.04
CA TYR A 55 6.19 6.07 6.15
C TYR A 55 6.80 5.71 4.81
N THR A 56 6.14 4.85 4.06
CA THR A 56 6.65 4.36 2.77
C THR A 56 6.79 5.49 1.76
N TYR A 57 5.74 6.31 1.60
CA TYR A 57 5.78 7.45 0.69
C TYR A 57 6.84 8.47 1.11
N LYS A 58 6.94 8.74 2.41
CA LYS A 58 7.90 9.74 2.91
C LYS A 58 9.34 9.29 2.69
N ASN A 59 9.65 8.05 3.03
CA ASN A 59 11.02 7.57 2.97
C ASN A 59 11.47 7.21 1.55
N ALA A 60 10.54 6.78 0.69
CA ALA A 60 10.89 6.47 -0.69
C ALA A 60 10.95 7.71 -1.57
N LEU A 61 10.04 8.66 -1.38
CA LEU A 61 9.81 9.74 -2.34
C LEU A 61 9.80 11.14 -1.74
N GLY A 62 9.91 11.27 -0.42
CA GLY A 62 9.82 12.57 0.24
C GLY A 62 8.41 13.17 0.25
N ILE A 63 7.39 12.37 -0.05
CA ILE A 63 6.01 12.84 -0.09
C ILE A 63 5.37 12.67 1.28
N THR A 64 4.84 13.75 1.84
CA THR A 64 4.14 13.72 3.13
C THR A 64 2.65 13.57 2.88
N LEU A 65 2.08 12.45 3.33
CA LEU A 65 0.66 12.17 3.22
C LEU A 65 -0.05 12.42 4.55
N PRO A 66 -1.39 12.59 4.52
CA PRO A 66 -2.16 12.66 5.76
C PRO A 66 -1.95 11.41 6.60
N ARG A 67 -2.16 11.53 7.93
CA ARG A 67 -1.92 10.43 8.86
C ARG A 67 -3.01 9.35 8.83
N VAL A 68 -4.26 9.74 8.56
CA VAL A 68 -5.38 8.81 8.69
C VAL A 68 -5.83 8.26 7.34
N SER A 69 -6.34 7.02 7.36
CA SER A 69 -6.68 6.28 6.13
C SER A 69 -7.73 6.97 5.26
N LYS A 70 -8.77 7.54 5.86
CA LYS A 70 -9.84 8.19 5.07
C LYS A 70 -9.32 9.38 4.29
N ASP A 71 -8.35 10.11 4.82
CA ASP A 71 -7.76 11.26 4.15
C ASP A 71 -6.76 10.82 3.08
N GLN A 72 -6.00 9.76 3.34
CA GLN A 72 -5.07 9.19 2.36
C GLN A 72 -5.84 8.69 1.13
N ALA A 73 -7.00 8.10 1.34
CA ALA A 73 -7.82 7.57 0.26
C ALA A 73 -8.34 8.64 -0.69
N ARG A 74 -8.25 9.91 -0.31
CA ARG A 74 -8.71 11.05 -1.11
C ARG A 74 -7.60 12.06 -1.39
N ALA A 75 -6.37 11.71 -1.10
CA ALA A 75 -5.26 12.66 -1.18
C ALA A 75 -4.83 12.98 -2.61
N GLY A 76 -5.11 12.10 -3.55
CA GLY A 76 -4.75 12.29 -4.96
C GLY A 76 -5.96 12.17 -5.87
N GLU A 77 -5.69 11.83 -7.13
CA GLU A 77 -6.74 11.64 -8.13
C GLU A 77 -7.47 10.32 -7.90
N THR A 78 -8.80 10.35 -7.91
CA THR A 78 -9.60 9.12 -7.80
C THR A 78 -9.45 8.30 -9.08
N VAL A 79 -9.15 7.01 -8.93
CA VAL A 79 -9.03 6.10 -10.07
C VAL A 79 -9.96 4.90 -9.88
N SER A 80 -10.49 4.38 -10.99
CA SER A 80 -11.35 3.20 -10.93
C SER A 80 -10.51 1.95 -10.69
N LYS A 81 -11.17 0.90 -10.19
CA LYS A 81 -10.50 -0.37 -9.91
C LYS A 81 -9.86 -0.95 -11.17
N ASN A 82 -10.48 -0.75 -12.34
CA ASN A 82 -9.95 -1.27 -13.60
C ASN A 82 -8.74 -0.50 -14.10
N ASP A 83 -8.50 0.69 -13.59
CA ASP A 83 -7.39 1.56 -14.01
C ASP A 83 -6.25 1.59 -13.01
N LEU A 84 -6.24 0.73 -12.02
CA LEU A 84 -5.20 0.70 -10.99
C LEU A 84 -3.82 0.52 -11.59
N LYS A 85 -2.86 1.30 -11.05
CA LYS A 85 -1.45 1.21 -11.40
C LYS A 85 -0.61 1.05 -10.16
N SER A 86 0.56 0.48 -10.31
CA SER A 86 1.51 0.28 -9.21
C SER A 86 1.74 1.59 -8.45
N GLY A 87 1.60 1.53 -7.14
CA GLY A 87 1.77 2.69 -6.28
C GLY A 87 0.48 3.40 -5.88
N ASP A 88 -0.66 3.07 -6.50
CA ASP A 88 -1.94 3.66 -6.11
C ASP A 88 -2.32 3.23 -4.69
N ILE A 89 -2.97 4.13 -3.96
CA ILE A 89 -3.51 3.82 -2.63
C ILE A 89 -4.89 3.20 -2.83
N VAL A 90 -5.09 1.98 -2.31
CA VAL A 90 -6.38 1.30 -2.34
C VAL A 90 -7.01 1.35 -0.96
N ALA A 91 -8.33 1.53 -0.90
CA ALA A 91 -9.04 1.77 0.35
C ALA A 91 -10.22 0.82 0.54
N PHE A 92 -10.44 0.45 1.78
CA PHE A 92 -11.39 -0.60 2.16
C PHE A 92 -12.23 -0.21 3.36
N ASN A 93 -13.39 -0.87 3.46
CA ASN A 93 -14.24 -0.84 4.65
C ASN A 93 -14.19 -2.19 5.35
N THR A 94 -13.36 -2.30 6.38
CA THR A 94 -13.16 -3.55 7.11
C THR A 94 -14.01 -3.65 8.38
N PHE A 95 -14.70 -2.57 8.77
CA PHE A 95 -15.54 -2.56 9.96
C PHE A 95 -17.04 -2.70 9.66
N GLY A 96 -17.41 -2.77 8.38
CA GLY A 96 -18.80 -2.98 8.00
C GLY A 96 -19.70 -1.76 8.10
N LYS A 97 -19.21 -0.61 8.56
CA LYS A 97 -20.00 0.61 8.64
C LYS A 97 -20.11 1.22 7.24
N PRO A 98 -21.34 1.34 6.68
CA PRO A 98 -21.51 1.79 5.30
C PRO A 98 -20.78 3.09 4.98
N GLY A 99 -20.04 3.10 3.87
CA GLY A 99 -19.36 4.30 3.37
C GLY A 99 -18.09 4.68 4.10
N SER A 100 -17.71 3.96 5.15
CA SER A 100 -16.52 4.29 5.92
C SER A 100 -15.27 3.68 5.31
N ILE A 101 -14.20 4.46 5.23
CA ILE A 101 -12.88 3.96 4.88
C ILE A 101 -12.11 3.73 6.16
N THR A 102 -11.73 2.47 6.40
CA THR A 102 -11.11 2.06 7.65
C THR A 102 -9.74 1.40 7.45
N HIS A 103 -9.37 1.14 6.20
CA HIS A 103 -8.13 0.44 5.89
C HIS A 103 -7.60 0.87 4.54
N VAL A 104 -6.27 0.87 4.39
CA VAL A 104 -5.60 1.28 3.15
C VAL A 104 -4.41 0.37 2.87
N GLY A 105 -4.04 0.29 1.60
CA GLY A 105 -2.86 -0.42 1.14
C GLY A 105 -2.29 0.24 -0.11
N ILE A 106 -1.20 -0.31 -0.62
CA ILE A 106 -0.55 0.17 -1.85
C ILE A 106 -0.68 -0.91 -2.92
N TYR A 107 -1.24 -0.54 -4.07
CA TYR A 107 -1.42 -1.47 -5.17
C TYR A 107 -0.07 -1.86 -5.76
N LEU A 108 0.13 -3.14 -6.02
CA LEU A 108 1.34 -3.66 -6.65
C LEU A 108 1.10 -3.89 -8.14
N SER A 109 0.47 -4.99 -8.48
CA SER A 109 0.12 -5.36 -9.86
C SER A 109 -0.74 -6.62 -9.81
N ASP A 110 -1.41 -6.93 -10.92
CA ASP A 110 -2.15 -8.19 -11.10
C ASP A 110 -3.15 -8.48 -9.97
N GLY A 111 -3.75 -7.43 -9.44
CA GLY A 111 -4.75 -7.57 -8.39
C GLY A 111 -4.20 -7.72 -6.98
N ASP A 112 -2.90 -7.59 -6.79
CA ASP A 112 -2.27 -7.68 -5.47
C ASP A 112 -1.98 -6.31 -4.88
N PHE A 113 -2.00 -6.23 -3.54
CA PHE A 113 -1.63 -5.00 -2.83
C PHE A 113 -0.86 -5.35 -1.55
N ILE A 114 -0.07 -4.39 -1.08
CA ILE A 114 0.72 -4.54 0.15
C ILE A 114 0.16 -3.60 1.22
N HIS A 115 0.07 -4.09 2.45
CA HIS A 115 -0.51 -3.34 3.55
C HIS A 115 -0.01 -3.84 4.90
N ALA A 116 -0.20 -3.02 5.93
CA ALA A 116 0.02 -3.46 7.31
C ALA A 116 -1.31 -4.00 7.83
N SER A 117 -1.35 -5.30 8.05
CA SER A 117 -2.58 -6.02 8.41
C SER A 117 -2.60 -6.40 9.89
N SER A 118 -3.75 -6.20 10.53
CA SER A 118 -3.96 -6.59 11.92
C SER A 118 -4.23 -8.08 12.09
N SER A 119 -4.32 -8.84 10.99
CA SER A 119 -4.65 -10.28 11.05
C SER A 119 -3.49 -11.17 11.47
N GLY A 120 -2.37 -10.59 11.92
CA GLY A 120 -1.26 -11.35 12.47
C GLY A 120 0.00 -11.35 11.64
N ASP A 121 -0.09 -11.02 10.36
CA ASP A 121 1.06 -11.08 9.45
C ASP A 121 1.82 -9.76 9.35
N GLY A 122 1.29 -8.69 9.92
CA GLY A 122 1.90 -7.37 9.79
C GLY A 122 1.89 -6.90 8.35
N VAL A 123 3.02 -6.35 7.88
CA VAL A 123 3.15 -5.92 6.49
C VAL A 123 3.20 -7.16 5.60
N SER A 124 2.22 -7.29 4.72
CA SER A 124 2.03 -8.48 3.89
C SER A 124 1.29 -8.14 2.60
N ILE A 125 1.22 -9.11 1.68
CA ILE A 125 0.56 -8.96 0.39
C ILE A 125 -0.74 -9.76 0.39
N ASP A 126 -1.82 -9.13 -0.08
CA ASP A 126 -3.12 -9.75 -0.23
C ASP A 126 -3.74 -9.42 -1.58
N SER A 127 -4.88 -10.05 -1.90
CA SER A 127 -5.54 -9.93 -3.20
C SER A 127 -6.74 -8.99 -3.16
N LEU A 128 -6.89 -8.16 -4.22
CA LEU A 128 -8.09 -7.38 -4.48
C LEU A 128 -9.10 -8.16 -5.32
N SER A 129 -8.65 -9.24 -5.97
CA SER A 129 -9.45 -9.92 -6.98
C SER A 129 -10.44 -10.91 -6.38
N GLN A 130 -10.17 -11.40 -5.19
CA GLN A 130 -11.03 -12.38 -4.53
C GLN A 130 -10.83 -12.37 -3.03
N GLY A 131 -11.82 -12.90 -2.31
CA GLY A 131 -11.75 -13.08 -0.89
C GLY A 131 -12.10 -11.84 -0.08
N TYR A 132 -11.55 -11.77 1.11
CA TYR A 132 -11.91 -10.79 2.12
C TYR A 132 -11.87 -9.34 1.63
N TYR A 133 -10.77 -8.92 1.02
CA TYR A 133 -10.58 -7.53 0.62
C TYR A 133 -11.32 -7.18 -0.66
N SER A 134 -11.54 -8.15 -1.54
CA SER A 134 -12.33 -7.94 -2.74
C SER A 134 -13.74 -7.42 -2.42
N ASN A 135 -14.34 -7.99 -1.38
CA ASN A 135 -15.70 -7.64 -0.96
C ASN A 135 -15.77 -6.33 -0.18
N ARG A 136 -14.64 -5.77 0.21
CA ARG A 136 -14.58 -4.59 1.08
C ARG A 136 -13.92 -3.38 0.42
N TYR A 137 -13.56 -3.52 -0.84
CA TYR A 137 -12.96 -2.45 -1.60
C TYR A 137 -13.92 -1.28 -1.79
N ILE A 138 -13.44 -0.06 -1.58
CA ILE A 138 -14.24 1.16 -1.72
C ILE A 138 -13.76 2.01 -2.90
N THR A 139 -12.49 2.42 -2.90
CA THR A 139 -11.97 3.36 -3.88
C THR A 139 -10.46 3.30 -3.92
N ALA A 140 -9.87 4.09 -4.81
CA ALA A 140 -8.42 4.23 -4.89
C ALA A 140 -8.04 5.66 -5.23
N SER A 141 -6.83 6.04 -4.83
CA SER A 141 -6.30 7.39 -5.05
C SER A 141 -4.90 7.29 -5.65
N ARG A 142 -4.64 8.08 -6.68
CA ARG A 142 -3.33 8.14 -7.33
C ARG A 142 -2.59 9.38 -6.91
N ILE A 143 -1.49 9.20 -6.19
CA ILE A 143 -0.61 10.27 -5.76
C ILE A 143 0.49 10.51 -6.81
N LEU A 144 0.98 9.44 -7.40
CA LEU A 144 2.08 9.50 -8.39
C LEU A 144 1.58 10.00 -9.74
N LYS A 145 2.45 10.67 -10.47
CA LYS A 145 2.11 11.22 -11.79
C LYS A 145 2.70 10.43 -12.93
#